data_654c94ed85fc57deef281dcc6a1c8155
#
_entry.id   654c94ed85fc57deef281dcc6a1c8155
#
_cell.length_a   1.000
_cell.length_b   1.000
_cell.length_c   1.000
_cell.angle_alpha   90.00
_cell.angle_beta   90.00
_cell.angle_gamma   90.00
#
_symmetry.space_group_name_H-M   'P 1'
#
loop_
_entity.id
_entity.type
_entity.pdbx_description
1 polymer ?
#
loop_
_entity_poly.entity_id
_entity_poly.type
_entity_poly.pdbx_seq_one_letter_code
_entity_poly.pdbx_strand_id
1 'polypeptide(L)'
;MGARIKFTVGRLRTDRVHHVGEEDVRVVLSRLPDALYQRLRAVHFNDRGRARTFGYVTRGRREIVLCALPPRMGLGRALVHGETPESFGAKRGAKWPRLALRRFMLYDVFLHELGHLQIADAMASSDRLRFAREKLAHEFATEWRHRLWSERFDHEDPVHNRPSADELEKLGAMAGAV
;
A
#
# COMPACT_ATOMS: atom_id res chain seq x y z
N MET A 1 -16.96 -19.80 8.00
CA MET A 1 -16.53 -19.78 6.59
C MET A 1 -16.39 -18.33 6.16
N GLY A 2 -15.18 -17.79 6.08
CA GLY A 2 -14.95 -16.41 5.64
C GLY A 2 -15.39 -16.26 4.19
N ALA A 3 -16.05 -15.15 3.85
CA ALA A 3 -16.44 -14.85 2.48
C ALA A 3 -15.17 -14.80 1.62
N ARG A 4 -15.15 -15.55 0.52
CA ARG A 4 -14.01 -15.59 -0.40
C ARG A 4 -13.84 -14.22 -1.05
N ILE A 5 -12.73 -13.53 -0.78
CA ILE A 5 -12.39 -12.26 -1.41
C ILE A 5 -12.19 -12.49 -2.91
N LYS A 6 -12.88 -11.69 -3.73
CA LYS A 6 -12.75 -11.72 -5.18
C LYS A 6 -11.60 -10.84 -5.63
N PHE A 7 -10.76 -11.33 -6.55
CA PHE A 7 -9.71 -10.53 -7.19
C PHE A 7 -10.01 -10.34 -8.67
N THR A 8 -9.77 -9.14 -9.18
CA THR A 8 -9.90 -8.85 -10.61
C THR A 8 -8.78 -7.96 -11.10
N VAL A 9 -8.30 -8.23 -12.30
CA VAL A 9 -7.26 -7.44 -12.96
C VAL A 9 -7.87 -6.77 -14.19
N GLY A 10 -7.88 -5.44 -14.19
CA GLY A 10 -8.34 -4.65 -15.32
C GLY A 10 -7.28 -4.53 -16.41
N ARG A 11 -7.73 -4.36 -17.65
CA ARG A 11 -6.82 -4.11 -18.77
C ARG A 11 -6.13 -2.76 -18.61
N LEU A 12 -4.81 -2.75 -18.73
CA LEU A 12 -4.01 -1.53 -18.77
C LEU A 12 -4.20 -0.85 -20.15
N ARG A 13 -4.42 0.46 -20.14
CA ARG A 13 -4.59 1.30 -21.33
C ARG A 13 -3.45 2.29 -21.54
N THR A 14 -2.51 2.32 -20.59
CA THR A 14 -1.38 3.26 -20.53
C THR A 14 -0.08 2.49 -20.40
N ASP A 15 1.03 3.20 -20.33
CA ASP A 15 2.36 2.68 -19.99
C ASP A 15 2.52 2.30 -18.51
N ARG A 16 1.45 2.43 -17.73
CA ARG A 16 1.43 2.04 -16.31
C ARG A 16 1.48 0.52 -16.15
N VAL A 17 1.94 0.11 -14.97
CA VAL A 17 2.04 -1.31 -14.60
C VAL A 17 1.38 -1.54 -13.24
N HIS A 18 0.84 -2.75 -13.04
CA HIS A 18 0.50 -3.22 -11.70
C HIS A 18 1.79 -3.68 -11.02
N HIS A 19 2.19 -2.96 -9.99
CA HIS A 19 3.39 -3.31 -9.21
C HIS A 19 3.14 -4.51 -8.27
N VAL A 20 1.89 -4.72 -7.90
CA VAL A 20 1.43 -5.78 -6.99
C VAL A 20 0.29 -6.56 -7.62
N GLY A 21 0.11 -7.80 -7.17
CA GLY A 21 -0.93 -8.70 -7.64
C GLY A 21 -1.72 -9.37 -6.51
N GLU A 22 -2.55 -10.34 -6.90
CA GLU A 22 -3.39 -11.09 -5.98
C GLU A 22 -2.56 -11.81 -4.91
N GLU A 23 -1.49 -12.50 -5.32
CA GLU A 23 -0.62 -13.26 -4.40
C GLU A 23 -0.03 -12.35 -3.33
N ASP A 24 0.47 -11.17 -3.72
CA ASP A 24 1.04 -10.20 -2.78
C ASP A 24 0.01 -9.78 -1.72
N VAL A 25 -1.22 -9.48 -2.15
CA VAL A 25 -2.29 -9.08 -1.23
C VAL A 25 -2.68 -10.24 -0.32
N ARG A 26 -2.73 -11.47 -0.84
CA ARG A 26 -3.04 -12.65 -0.04
C ARG A 26 -2.01 -12.89 1.07
N VAL A 27 -0.73 -12.69 0.79
CA VAL A 27 0.34 -12.77 1.81
C VAL A 27 0.10 -11.75 2.92
N VAL A 28 -0.20 -10.49 2.57
CA VAL A 28 -0.50 -9.48 3.60
C VAL A 28 -1.73 -9.87 4.42
N LEU A 29 -2.82 -10.28 3.77
CA LEU A 29 -4.06 -10.69 4.45
C LEU A 29 -3.83 -11.90 5.38
N SER A 30 -3.03 -12.89 4.97
CA SER A 30 -2.75 -14.07 5.79
C SER A 30 -2.00 -13.76 7.11
N ARG A 31 -1.39 -12.59 7.20
CA ARG A 31 -0.67 -12.11 8.38
C ARG A 31 -1.51 -11.17 9.25
N LEU A 32 -2.70 -10.78 8.80
CA LEU A 32 -3.61 -9.93 9.55
C LEU A 32 -4.69 -10.76 10.25
N PRO A 33 -5.18 -10.33 11.42
CA PRO A 33 -6.37 -10.92 12.02
C PRO A 33 -7.58 -10.86 11.08
N ASP A 34 -8.31 -11.95 10.94
CA ASP A 34 -9.49 -12.06 10.08
C ASP A 34 -10.52 -10.94 10.29
N ALA A 35 -10.67 -10.50 11.53
CA ALA A 35 -11.58 -9.41 11.90
C ALA A 35 -11.34 -8.12 11.12
N LEU A 36 -10.09 -7.85 10.69
CA LEU A 36 -9.73 -6.63 9.99
C LEU A 36 -10.16 -6.61 8.51
N TYR A 37 -10.33 -7.79 7.92
CA TYR A 37 -10.70 -7.86 6.50
C TYR A 37 -11.97 -8.68 6.24
N GLN A 38 -12.69 -9.14 7.27
CA GLN A 38 -13.95 -9.86 7.12
C GLN A 38 -15.01 -9.09 6.31
N ARG A 39 -14.91 -7.75 6.29
CA ARG A 39 -15.79 -6.88 5.51
C ARG A 39 -15.34 -6.68 4.07
N LEU A 40 -14.10 -7.04 3.72
CA LEU A 40 -13.54 -6.90 2.38
C LEU A 40 -14.16 -7.95 1.44
N ARG A 41 -14.78 -7.51 0.35
CA ARG A 41 -15.42 -8.38 -0.64
C ARG A 41 -14.59 -8.61 -1.89
N ALA A 42 -13.87 -7.58 -2.32
CA ALA A 42 -13.04 -7.69 -3.51
C ALA A 42 -11.84 -6.74 -3.48
N VAL A 43 -10.80 -7.12 -4.22
CA VAL A 43 -9.67 -6.26 -4.56
C VAL A 43 -9.56 -6.19 -6.10
N HIS A 44 -9.53 -4.98 -6.61
CA HIS A 44 -9.45 -4.72 -8.04
C HIS A 44 -8.12 -4.05 -8.37
N PHE A 45 -7.43 -4.56 -9.36
CA PHE A 45 -6.25 -3.92 -9.94
C PHE A 45 -6.67 -3.24 -11.23
N ASN A 46 -6.56 -1.91 -11.30
CA ASN A 46 -6.92 -1.15 -12.50
C ASN A 46 -5.99 0.05 -12.75
N ASP A 47 -6.12 0.68 -13.92
CA ASP A 47 -5.31 1.84 -14.30
C ASP A 47 -6.01 3.20 -14.15
N ARG A 48 -7.17 3.24 -13.49
CA ARG A 48 -8.02 4.44 -13.38
C ARG A 48 -7.55 5.47 -12.35
N GLY A 49 -6.39 5.28 -11.75
CA GLY A 49 -5.80 6.24 -10.84
C GLY A 49 -5.50 7.57 -11.54
N ARG A 50 -5.95 8.69 -10.96
CA ARG A 50 -5.44 10.02 -11.33
C ARG A 50 -4.03 10.20 -10.76
N ALA A 51 -3.30 11.23 -11.20
CA ALA A 51 -1.87 11.44 -10.93
C ALA A 51 -1.39 11.27 -9.47
N ARG A 52 -2.29 11.27 -8.50
CA ARG A 52 -1.97 11.10 -7.07
C ARG A 52 -2.86 10.07 -6.35
N THR A 53 -3.65 9.29 -7.09
CA THR A 53 -4.49 8.24 -6.51
C THR A 53 -3.80 6.91 -6.70
N PHE A 54 -3.35 6.32 -5.60
CA PHE A 54 -2.68 5.02 -5.57
C PHE A 54 -3.67 3.88 -5.34
N GLY A 55 -4.69 4.15 -4.55
CA GLY A 55 -5.80 3.24 -4.25
C GLY A 55 -7.04 4.02 -3.82
N TYR A 56 -8.15 3.33 -3.68
CA TYR A 56 -9.38 3.86 -3.08
C TYR A 56 -10.35 2.74 -2.70
N VAL A 57 -11.22 3.04 -1.75
CA VAL A 57 -12.31 2.15 -1.34
C VAL A 57 -13.60 2.50 -2.04
N THR A 58 -14.29 1.50 -2.58
CA THR A 58 -15.68 1.59 -3.00
C THR A 58 -16.57 1.26 -1.81
N ARG A 59 -16.87 2.27 -0.96
CA ARG A 59 -17.45 2.06 0.39
C ARG A 59 -18.71 1.22 0.40
N GLY A 60 -19.70 1.53 -0.42
CA GLY A 60 -20.96 0.79 -0.49
C GLY A 60 -20.80 -0.67 -0.90
N ARG A 61 -19.75 -1.00 -1.63
CA ARG A 61 -19.44 -2.36 -2.09
C ARG A 61 -18.42 -3.07 -1.22
N ARG A 62 -17.70 -2.34 -0.36
CA ARG A 62 -16.60 -2.87 0.46
C ARG A 62 -15.49 -3.51 -0.36
N GLU A 63 -15.10 -2.81 -1.42
CA GLU A 63 -14.08 -3.23 -2.36
C GLU A 63 -12.91 -2.23 -2.31
N ILE A 64 -11.70 -2.74 -2.42
CA ILE A 64 -10.48 -1.94 -2.54
C ILE A 64 -10.04 -1.96 -4.00
N VAL A 65 -9.66 -0.80 -4.50
CA VAL A 65 -9.04 -0.66 -5.82
C VAL A 65 -7.60 -0.23 -5.64
N LEU A 66 -6.66 -0.98 -6.22
CA LEU A 66 -5.25 -0.63 -6.31
C LEU A 66 -4.94 -0.18 -7.74
N CYS A 67 -4.41 1.03 -7.88
CA CYS A 67 -4.18 1.65 -9.17
C CYS A 67 -2.83 1.23 -9.75
N ALA A 68 -2.80 1.04 -11.07
CA ALA A 68 -1.54 0.92 -11.79
C ALA A 68 -0.75 2.23 -11.72
N LEU A 69 0.57 2.14 -11.61
CA LEU A 69 1.48 3.27 -11.50
C LEU A 69 2.49 3.25 -12.65
N PRO A 70 3.16 4.39 -12.94
CA PRO A 70 4.30 4.39 -13.83
C PRO A 70 5.35 3.35 -13.40
N PRO A 71 6.09 2.74 -14.33
CA PRO A 71 7.12 1.74 -14.02
C PRO A 71 8.20 2.27 -13.07
N ARG A 72 8.45 3.59 -13.14
CA ARG A 72 9.42 4.31 -12.28
C ARG A 72 8.83 5.64 -11.87
N MET A 73 8.79 5.91 -10.59
CA MET A 73 8.31 7.18 -10.05
C MET A 73 8.99 7.51 -8.73
N GLY A 74 8.99 8.80 -8.37
CA GLY A 74 9.38 9.27 -7.04
C GLY A 74 8.15 9.58 -6.20
N LEU A 75 8.08 9.05 -4.99
CA LEU A 75 6.93 9.18 -4.09
C LEU A 75 7.17 10.11 -2.90
N GLY A 76 8.30 10.84 -2.86
CA GLY A 76 8.68 11.64 -1.69
C GLY A 76 7.65 12.66 -1.21
N ARG A 77 6.74 13.11 -2.11
CA ARG A 77 5.62 14.00 -1.76
C ARG A 77 4.34 13.27 -1.40
N ALA A 78 4.29 11.96 -1.59
CA ALA A 78 3.12 11.15 -1.27
C ALA A 78 3.17 10.61 0.17
N LEU A 79 4.36 10.63 0.78
CA LEU A 79 4.56 10.17 2.14
C LEU A 79 4.03 11.21 3.13
N VAL A 80 3.26 10.76 4.07
CA VAL A 80 2.61 11.57 5.11
C VAL A 80 2.97 11.04 6.50
N HIS A 81 2.72 11.82 7.52
CA HIS A 81 2.85 11.42 8.93
C HIS A 81 4.24 10.89 9.35
N GLY A 82 5.31 11.53 8.86
CA GLY A 82 6.67 11.21 9.30
C GLY A 82 7.30 9.98 8.64
N GLU A 83 6.63 9.38 7.68
CA GLU A 83 7.21 8.30 6.89
C GLU A 83 8.30 8.81 5.96
N THR A 84 9.28 7.97 5.71
CA THR A 84 10.40 8.30 4.83
C THR A 84 10.51 7.27 3.71
N PRO A 85 11.10 7.63 2.56
CA PRO A 85 11.36 6.67 1.48
C PRO A 85 12.14 5.44 1.96
N GLU A 86 13.05 5.62 2.90
CA GLU A 86 13.89 4.58 3.49
C GLU A 86 13.04 3.51 4.20
N SER A 87 11.89 3.87 4.74
CA SER A 87 10.94 2.92 5.33
C SER A 87 10.49 1.83 4.34
N PHE A 88 10.55 2.10 3.05
CA PHE A 88 10.16 1.17 1.98
C PHE A 88 11.36 0.64 1.17
N GLY A 89 12.58 1.06 1.49
CA GLY A 89 13.78 0.71 0.74
C GLY A 89 14.01 1.61 -0.48
N ALA A 90 13.71 2.90 -0.37
CA ALA A 90 13.99 3.91 -1.37
C ALA A 90 14.80 5.07 -0.78
N LYS A 91 15.29 5.95 -1.64
CA LYS A 91 16.02 7.16 -1.24
C LYS A 91 15.21 8.41 -1.57
N ARG A 92 15.29 9.39 -0.67
CA ARG A 92 14.68 10.71 -0.89
C ARG A 92 15.26 11.38 -2.14
N GLY A 93 14.40 11.97 -2.96
CA GLY A 93 14.78 12.69 -4.18
C GLY A 93 15.09 11.81 -5.39
N ALA A 94 15.14 10.48 -5.23
CA ALA A 94 15.38 9.54 -6.30
C ALA A 94 14.09 8.90 -6.83
N LYS A 95 14.16 8.31 -8.03
CA LYS A 95 13.13 7.38 -8.49
C LYS A 95 13.22 6.10 -7.66
N TRP A 96 12.07 5.64 -7.20
CA TRP A 96 12.02 4.47 -6.34
C TRP A 96 12.28 3.18 -7.11
N PRO A 97 13.07 2.26 -6.56
CA PRO A 97 13.17 0.91 -7.08
C PRO A 97 11.81 0.21 -7.10
N ARG A 98 11.62 -0.74 -8.03
CA ARG A 98 10.37 -1.50 -8.14
C ARG A 98 9.98 -2.17 -6.81
N LEU A 99 10.94 -2.72 -6.08
CA LEU A 99 10.71 -3.34 -4.79
C LEU A 99 10.14 -2.36 -3.76
N ALA A 100 10.68 -1.14 -3.71
CA ALA A 100 10.17 -0.10 -2.81
C ALA A 100 8.75 0.35 -3.20
N LEU A 101 8.44 0.46 -4.51
CA LEU A 101 7.07 0.75 -4.98
C LEU A 101 6.10 -0.37 -4.60
N ARG A 102 6.50 -1.64 -4.71
CA ARG A 102 5.68 -2.78 -4.30
C ARG A 102 5.40 -2.76 -2.79
N ARG A 103 6.43 -2.50 -1.97
CA ARG A 103 6.27 -2.37 -0.51
C ARG A 103 5.32 -1.23 -0.16
N PHE A 104 5.47 -0.07 -0.79
CA PHE A 104 4.56 1.06 -0.59
C PHE A 104 3.13 0.69 -0.95
N MET A 105 2.89 0.06 -2.10
CA MET A 105 1.55 -0.33 -2.53
C MET A 105 0.87 -1.32 -1.58
N LEU A 106 1.62 -2.22 -0.95
CA LEU A 106 1.08 -3.22 -0.03
C LEU A 106 0.98 -2.71 1.40
N TYR A 107 2.06 -2.14 1.93
CA TYR A 107 2.22 -1.85 3.34
C TYR A 107 1.91 -0.40 3.72
N ASP A 108 1.56 0.42 2.73
CA ASP A 108 0.99 1.74 2.94
C ASP A 108 -0.36 1.84 2.25
N VAL A 109 -0.43 1.81 0.92
CA VAL A 109 -1.68 2.04 0.18
C VAL A 109 -2.75 0.98 0.51
N PHE A 110 -2.46 -0.31 0.38
CA PHE A 110 -3.45 -1.35 0.65
C PHE A 110 -3.90 -1.36 2.12
N LEU A 111 -2.98 -1.20 3.07
CA LEU A 111 -3.34 -1.11 4.49
C LEU A 111 -4.14 0.15 4.81
N HIS A 112 -3.84 1.30 4.16
CA HIS A 112 -4.61 2.53 4.30
C HIS A 112 -6.05 2.34 3.82
N GLU A 113 -6.24 1.74 2.65
CA GLU A 113 -7.58 1.46 2.12
C GLU A 113 -8.33 0.43 2.99
N LEU A 114 -7.63 -0.54 3.54
CA LEU A 114 -8.20 -1.48 4.51
C LEU A 114 -8.61 -0.74 5.80
N GLY A 115 -7.84 0.24 6.24
CA GLY A 115 -8.16 1.14 7.35
C GLY A 115 -9.48 1.88 7.12
N HIS A 116 -9.74 2.36 5.92
CA HIS A 116 -11.02 2.98 5.58
C HIS A 116 -12.22 2.03 5.75
N LEU A 117 -12.05 0.71 5.60
CA LEU A 117 -13.11 -0.27 5.86
C LEU A 117 -13.39 -0.48 7.35
N GLN A 118 -12.48 -0.05 8.25
CA GLN A 118 -12.69 -0.09 9.70
C GLN A 118 -13.54 1.11 10.19
N ILE A 119 -13.60 2.17 9.38
CA ILE A 119 -14.32 3.40 9.72
C ILE A 119 -15.79 3.25 9.29
N ALA A 120 -16.71 3.90 10.01
CA ALA A 120 -18.13 3.83 9.72
C ALA A 120 -18.48 4.18 8.26
N ASP A 121 -19.40 3.43 7.66
CA ASP A 121 -19.81 3.55 6.24
C ASP A 121 -20.49 4.88 5.88
N ALA A 122 -20.90 5.67 6.88
CA ALA A 122 -21.57 6.95 6.66
C ALA A 122 -20.70 7.93 5.85
N MET A 123 -21.30 8.63 4.89
CA MET A 123 -20.62 9.69 4.15
C MET A 123 -20.10 10.76 5.12
N ALA A 124 -18.91 11.28 4.85
CA ALA A 124 -18.38 12.40 5.62
C ALA A 124 -19.21 13.65 5.27
N SER A 125 -19.89 14.20 6.27
CA SER A 125 -20.75 15.39 6.11
C SER A 125 -19.97 16.70 6.06
N SER A 126 -18.66 16.67 6.35
CA SER A 126 -17.80 17.85 6.35
C SER A 126 -16.36 17.50 6.00
N ASP A 127 -15.59 18.51 5.57
CA ASP A 127 -14.16 18.37 5.28
C ASP A 127 -13.37 17.98 6.53
N ARG A 128 -13.75 18.48 7.70
CA ARG A 128 -13.14 18.11 8.98
C ARG A 128 -13.29 16.62 9.27
N LEU A 129 -14.48 16.06 9.02
CA LEU A 129 -14.71 14.62 9.24
C LEU A 129 -13.96 13.78 8.20
N ARG A 130 -13.85 14.24 6.94
CA ARG A 130 -13.07 13.61 5.90
C ARG A 130 -11.60 13.56 6.30
N PHE A 131 -11.04 14.69 6.73
CA PHE A 131 -9.64 14.77 7.20
C PHE A 131 -9.37 13.85 8.41
N ALA A 132 -10.30 13.81 9.38
CA ALA A 132 -10.17 12.93 10.53
C ALA A 132 -10.15 11.45 10.13
N ARG A 133 -10.94 11.05 9.14
CA ARG A 133 -10.98 9.68 8.60
C ARG A 133 -9.71 9.31 7.84
N GLU A 134 -9.17 10.23 7.04
CA GLU A 134 -7.88 10.04 6.37
C GLU A 134 -6.77 9.82 7.42
N LYS A 135 -6.75 10.63 8.48
CA LYS A 135 -5.80 10.47 9.56
C LYS A 135 -5.90 9.09 10.22
N LEU A 136 -7.11 8.63 10.54
CA LEU A 136 -7.33 7.30 11.13
C LEU A 136 -6.89 6.16 10.19
N ALA A 137 -7.14 6.28 8.90
CA ALA A 137 -6.69 5.29 7.93
C ALA A 137 -5.16 5.24 7.81
N HIS A 138 -4.49 6.40 7.87
CA HIS A 138 -3.02 6.47 7.91
C HIS A 138 -2.44 5.88 9.19
N GLU A 139 -3.02 6.20 10.34
CA GLU A 139 -2.61 5.63 11.63
C GLU A 139 -2.75 4.11 11.61
N PHE A 140 -3.85 3.58 11.08
CA PHE A 140 -4.06 2.15 10.90
C PHE A 140 -2.97 1.52 10.01
N ALA A 141 -2.69 2.12 8.85
CA ALA A 141 -1.67 1.61 7.92
C ALA A 141 -0.28 1.59 8.57
N THR A 142 0.09 2.67 9.25
CA THR A 142 1.39 2.81 9.93
C THR A 142 1.54 1.80 11.06
N GLU A 143 0.52 1.66 11.92
CA GLU A 143 0.53 0.69 13.02
C GLU A 143 0.70 -0.74 12.51
N TRP A 144 -0.13 -1.15 11.53
CA TRP A 144 -0.07 -2.50 11.00
C TRP A 144 1.19 -2.80 10.22
N ARG A 145 1.72 -1.85 9.45
CA ARG A 145 3.02 -2.00 8.80
C ARG A 145 4.12 -2.24 9.83
N HIS A 146 4.20 -1.41 10.87
CA HIS A 146 5.20 -1.55 11.93
C HIS A 146 5.07 -2.90 12.62
N ARG A 147 3.86 -3.32 12.95
CA ARG A 147 3.59 -4.61 13.56
C ARG A 147 4.02 -5.78 12.69
N LEU A 148 3.59 -5.81 11.42
CA LEU A 148 3.95 -6.86 10.47
C LEU A 148 5.46 -6.93 10.22
N TRP A 149 6.17 -5.80 10.24
CA TRP A 149 7.62 -5.74 10.04
C TRP A 149 8.43 -5.92 11.33
N SER A 150 7.82 -5.88 12.51
CA SER A 150 8.44 -6.25 13.78
C SER A 150 8.41 -7.76 14.03
N GLU A 151 7.45 -8.46 13.43
CA GLU A 151 7.36 -9.91 13.50
C GLU A 151 8.47 -10.55 12.66
N ARG A 152 9.06 -11.64 13.19
CA ARG A 152 10.02 -12.43 12.42
C ARG A 152 9.27 -13.18 11.33
N PHE A 153 9.34 -12.64 10.13
CA PHE A 153 8.74 -13.22 8.93
C PHE A 153 9.79 -13.17 7.82
N ASP A 154 10.11 -14.33 7.28
CA ASP A 154 11.05 -14.48 6.18
C ASP A 154 10.30 -15.10 5.00
N HIS A 155 10.08 -14.30 3.97
CA HIS A 155 9.37 -14.71 2.77
C HIS A 155 10.33 -14.67 1.58
N GLU A 156 10.20 -15.64 0.67
CA GLU A 156 11.04 -15.75 -0.53
C GLU A 156 10.97 -14.51 -1.43
N ASP A 157 9.79 -13.87 -1.53
CA ASP A 157 9.66 -12.58 -2.18
C ASP A 157 10.00 -11.45 -1.19
N PRO A 158 11.09 -10.70 -1.43
CA PRO A 158 11.56 -9.66 -0.52
C PRO A 158 10.58 -8.49 -0.34
N VAL A 159 9.52 -8.40 -1.12
CA VAL A 159 8.47 -7.39 -0.94
C VAL A 159 7.79 -7.51 0.42
N HIS A 160 7.69 -8.72 0.95
CA HIS A 160 7.04 -9.01 2.21
C HIS A 160 7.95 -8.85 3.43
N ASN A 161 9.25 -8.65 3.18
CA ASN A 161 10.24 -8.46 4.23
C ASN A 161 10.52 -6.97 4.43
N ARG A 162 10.81 -6.59 5.67
CA ARG A 162 11.29 -5.24 5.98
C ARG A 162 12.56 -4.94 5.17
N PRO A 163 12.76 -3.70 4.69
CA PRO A 163 14.04 -3.29 4.09
C PRO A 163 15.21 -3.63 5.01
N SER A 164 16.22 -4.35 4.49
CA SER A 164 17.40 -4.70 5.26
C SER A 164 18.38 -3.52 5.37
N ALA A 165 19.26 -3.56 6.38
CA ALA A 165 20.33 -2.58 6.52
C ALA A 165 21.22 -2.55 5.28
N ASP A 166 21.59 -3.73 4.74
CA ASP A 166 22.41 -3.86 3.52
C ASP A 166 21.73 -3.25 2.28
N GLU A 167 20.40 -3.39 2.18
CA GLU A 167 19.62 -2.76 1.10
C GLU A 167 19.70 -1.24 1.20
N LEU A 168 19.56 -0.68 2.39
CA LEU A 168 19.64 0.75 2.64
C LEU A 168 21.06 1.30 2.47
N GLU A 169 22.07 0.55 2.87
CA GLU A 169 23.48 0.90 2.67
C GLU A 169 23.83 0.98 1.18
N LYS A 170 23.42 -0.01 0.38
CA LYS A 170 23.61 0.00 -1.08
C LYS A 170 22.97 1.23 -1.73
N LEU A 171 21.81 1.65 -1.27
CA LEU A 171 21.17 2.89 -1.75
C LEU A 171 22.01 4.13 -1.39
N GLY A 172 22.65 4.16 -0.22
CA GLY A 172 23.57 5.20 0.21
C GLY A 172 24.85 5.25 -0.64
N ALA A 173 25.45 4.10 -0.90
CA ALA A 173 26.66 3.97 -1.70
C ALA A 173 26.47 4.39 -3.16
N MET A 174 25.34 4.02 -3.77
CA MET A 174 25.00 4.44 -5.15
C MET A 174 24.82 5.95 -5.31
N ALA A 175 24.57 6.66 -4.24
CA ALA A 175 24.37 8.11 -4.26
C ALA A 175 25.64 8.94 -4.07
N GLY A 176 26.69 8.34 -3.56
CA GLY A 176 28.01 8.95 -3.42
C GLY A 176 28.90 8.81 -4.68
N ALA A 177 28.40 8.12 -5.71
CA ALA A 177 29.12 7.82 -6.96
C ALA A 177 28.71 8.70 -8.15
N VAL A 178 28.06 9.89 -7.91
CA VAL A 178 27.70 10.90 -8.93
C VAL A 178 28.48 12.17 -8.71
#